data_17e3e52e737813708c3fdac3b89e676d
#
_entry.id   17e3e52e737813708c3fdac3b89e676d
#
_cell.length_a   1.000
_cell.length_b   1.000
_cell.length_c   1.000
_cell.angle_alpha   90.00
_cell.angle_beta   90.00
_cell.angle_gamma   90.00
#
_symmetry.space_group_name_H-M   'P 1'
#
loop_
_entity.id
_entity.type
_entity.pdbx_description
1 polymer ?
#
loop_
_entity_poly.entity_id
_entity_poly.type
_entity_poly.pdbx_seq_one_letter_code
_entity_poly.pdbx_strand_id
1 'polypeptide(L)'
;MENFYAEWAACLLEGIEDNCSPEVKRACLEHCAGLHYRVNNMEQQLEKYVGDLEGFIEFLHNEYGWIVSIDKENSQLLVDENKDYCVCPITAALQGNVSPALCDCSAHYARKMFSKVLGRDVQANVQRSFLRDGLSCVYEIILDA
;
A
#
# COMPACT_ATOMS: atom_id res chain seq x y z
N MET A 1 -15.80 24.09 0.71
CA MET A 1 -16.14 22.77 0.14
C MET A 1 -15.01 22.06 -0.61
N GLU A 2 -13.83 22.65 -0.60
CA GLU A 2 -12.68 22.09 -1.34
C GLU A 2 -12.33 20.65 -0.93
N ASN A 3 -12.56 20.29 0.34
CA ASN A 3 -12.24 18.96 0.85
C ASN A 3 -13.47 18.06 1.05
N PHE A 4 -14.61 18.41 0.47
CA PHE A 4 -15.84 17.65 0.71
C PHE A 4 -15.69 16.18 0.37
N TYR A 5 -15.11 15.86 -0.79
CA TYR A 5 -14.96 14.47 -1.22
C TYR A 5 -14.00 13.69 -0.31
N ALA A 6 -12.93 14.34 0.13
CA ALA A 6 -11.98 13.73 1.05
C ALA A 6 -12.61 13.51 2.42
N GLU A 7 -13.35 14.49 2.94
CA GLU A 7 -14.06 14.37 4.21
C GLU A 7 -15.15 13.29 4.15
N TRP A 8 -15.88 13.24 3.02
CA TRP A 8 -16.89 12.20 2.81
C TRP A 8 -16.25 10.81 2.82
N ALA A 9 -15.12 10.65 2.13
CA ALA A 9 -14.38 9.38 2.10
C ALA A 9 -13.87 9.00 3.50
N ALA A 10 -13.39 9.97 4.28
CA ALA A 10 -12.96 9.73 5.66
C ALA A 10 -14.13 9.27 6.54
N CYS A 11 -15.28 9.90 6.39
CA CYS A 11 -16.49 9.53 7.12
C CYS A 11 -16.94 8.10 6.75
N LEU A 12 -16.89 7.77 5.47
CA LEU A 12 -17.22 6.41 5.02
C LEU A 12 -16.24 5.40 5.60
N LEU A 13 -14.94 5.72 5.61
CA LEU A 13 -13.91 4.84 6.17
C LEU A 13 -14.12 4.60 7.67
N GLU A 14 -14.50 5.64 8.42
CA GLU A 14 -14.85 5.50 9.82
C GLU A 14 -16.05 4.57 10.01
N GLY A 15 -17.08 4.73 9.17
CA GLY A 15 -18.25 3.86 9.19
C GLY A 15 -17.90 2.40 8.93
N ILE A 16 -17.02 2.15 7.99
CA ILE A 16 -16.51 0.81 7.69
C ILE A 16 -15.73 0.26 8.89
N GLU A 17 -14.86 1.07 9.47
CA GLU A 17 -14.05 0.68 10.64
C GLU A 17 -14.94 0.28 11.81
N ASP A 18 -15.98 1.07 12.08
CA ASP A 18 -16.83 0.89 13.27
C ASP A 18 -17.89 -0.21 13.11
N ASN A 19 -18.28 -0.55 11.88
CA ASN A 19 -19.47 -1.38 11.63
C ASN A 19 -19.20 -2.68 10.87
N CYS A 20 -18.02 -2.86 10.30
CA CYS A 20 -17.71 -4.03 9.46
C CYS A 20 -16.72 -4.96 10.16
N SER A 21 -16.82 -6.26 9.84
CA SER A 21 -15.81 -7.22 10.27
C SER A 21 -14.46 -6.92 9.64
N PRO A 22 -13.35 -7.42 10.22
CA PRO A 22 -12.02 -7.23 9.60
C PRO A 22 -11.95 -7.74 8.17
N GLU A 23 -12.64 -8.84 7.84
CA GLU A 23 -12.67 -9.41 6.49
C GLU A 23 -13.38 -8.48 5.51
N VAL A 24 -14.53 -7.93 5.89
CA VAL A 24 -15.31 -7.01 5.05
C VAL A 24 -14.55 -5.71 4.85
N LYS A 25 -13.96 -5.17 5.91
CA LYS A 25 -13.14 -3.97 5.83
C LYS A 25 -11.97 -4.16 4.86
N ARG A 26 -11.27 -5.28 4.96
CA ARG A 26 -10.14 -5.59 4.08
C ARG A 26 -10.59 -5.69 2.62
N ALA A 27 -11.71 -6.35 2.35
CA ALA A 27 -12.26 -6.47 1.00
C ALA A 27 -12.62 -5.11 0.40
N CYS A 28 -13.20 -4.21 1.19
CA CYS A 28 -13.52 -2.86 0.74
C CYS A 28 -12.27 -2.07 0.36
N LEU A 29 -11.24 -2.15 1.18
CA LEU A 29 -9.99 -1.43 0.94
C LEU A 29 -9.19 -2.02 -0.22
N GLU A 30 -9.25 -3.32 -0.42
CA GLU A 30 -8.68 -3.97 -1.60
C GLU A 30 -9.32 -3.45 -2.89
N HIS A 31 -10.63 -3.25 -2.87
CA HIS A 31 -11.36 -2.69 -4.01
C HIS A 31 -10.87 -1.28 -4.33
N CYS A 32 -10.70 -0.44 -3.31
CA CYS A 32 -10.18 0.93 -3.47
C CYS A 32 -8.73 0.95 -3.96
N ALA A 33 -7.90 0.02 -3.48
CA ALA A 33 -6.53 -0.14 -3.97
C ALA A 33 -6.51 -0.48 -5.46
N GLY A 34 -7.47 -1.27 -5.93
CA GLY A 34 -7.63 -1.57 -7.35
C GLY A 34 -7.88 -0.34 -8.21
N LEU A 35 -8.71 0.58 -7.71
CA LEU A 35 -8.93 1.85 -8.39
C LEU A 35 -7.63 2.67 -8.47
N HIS A 36 -6.94 2.82 -7.37
CA HIS A 36 -5.69 3.58 -7.29
C HIS A 36 -4.64 3.01 -8.25
N TYR A 37 -4.51 1.69 -8.28
CA TYR A 37 -3.62 0.97 -9.18
C TYR A 37 -3.93 1.27 -10.66
N ARG A 38 -5.22 1.26 -11.04
CA ARG A 38 -5.65 1.57 -12.41
C ARG A 38 -5.42 3.04 -12.77
N VAL A 39 -5.76 3.95 -11.88
CA VAL A 39 -5.60 5.39 -12.12
C VAL A 39 -4.13 5.74 -12.36
N ASN A 40 -3.23 5.09 -11.64
CA ASN A 40 -1.78 5.29 -11.81
C ASN A 40 -1.21 4.50 -13.00
N ASN A 41 -2.04 3.78 -13.74
CA ASN A 41 -1.61 3.00 -14.90
C ASN A 41 -0.49 2.00 -14.57
N MET A 42 -0.56 1.40 -13.38
CA MET A 42 0.51 0.55 -12.88
C MET A 42 0.65 -0.75 -13.68
N GLU A 43 -0.44 -1.30 -14.18
CA GLU A 43 -0.39 -2.53 -14.97
C GLU A 43 0.57 -2.41 -16.16
N GLN A 44 0.51 -1.28 -16.86
CA GLN A 44 1.40 -0.99 -17.99
C GLN A 44 2.80 -0.61 -17.56
N GLN A 45 2.92 0.20 -16.51
CA GLN A 45 4.23 0.62 -16.01
C GLN A 45 5.07 -0.55 -15.53
N LEU A 46 4.44 -1.57 -14.95
CA LEU A 46 5.14 -2.72 -14.39
C LEU A 46 5.42 -3.83 -15.40
N GLU A 47 4.86 -3.75 -16.61
CA GLU A 47 5.01 -4.80 -17.61
C GLU A 47 6.48 -5.17 -17.88
N LYS A 48 7.34 -4.16 -17.95
CA LYS A 48 8.77 -4.37 -18.22
C LYS A 48 9.53 -5.01 -17.05
N TYR A 49 8.94 -5.04 -15.86
CA TYR A 49 9.56 -5.63 -14.68
C TYR A 49 9.04 -7.03 -14.36
N VAL A 50 8.14 -7.56 -15.15
CA VAL A 50 7.63 -8.93 -14.96
C VAL A 50 8.80 -9.91 -15.07
N GLY A 51 9.02 -10.69 -14.00
CA GLY A 51 10.15 -11.61 -13.93
C GLY A 51 11.49 -10.96 -13.59
N ASP A 52 11.50 -9.66 -13.30
CA ASP A 52 12.71 -8.90 -12.99
C ASP A 52 12.55 -8.15 -11.67
N LEU A 53 12.59 -8.89 -10.58
CA LEU A 53 12.45 -8.32 -9.23
C LEU A 53 13.56 -7.30 -8.92
N GLU A 54 14.79 -7.58 -9.32
CA GLU A 54 15.92 -6.68 -9.07
C GLU A 54 15.73 -5.34 -9.77
N GLY A 55 15.32 -5.36 -11.03
CA GLY A 55 15.01 -4.16 -11.80
C GLY A 55 13.86 -3.37 -11.19
N PHE A 56 12.85 -4.05 -10.67
CA PHE A 56 11.74 -3.41 -9.98
C PHE A 56 12.17 -2.75 -8.68
N ILE A 57 12.98 -3.43 -7.88
CA ILE A 57 13.53 -2.88 -6.63
C ILE A 57 14.34 -1.61 -6.93
N GLU A 58 15.16 -1.65 -7.97
CA GLU A 58 15.92 -0.48 -8.39
C GLU A 58 15.02 0.68 -8.82
N PHE A 59 13.95 0.38 -9.56
CA PHE A 59 12.95 1.36 -9.95
C PHE A 59 12.31 2.03 -8.73
N LEU A 60 11.88 1.23 -7.74
CA LEU A 60 11.27 1.75 -6.51
C LEU A 60 12.23 2.67 -5.75
N HIS A 61 13.51 2.29 -5.71
CA HIS A 61 14.51 3.10 -5.04
C HIS A 61 14.75 4.42 -5.78
N ASN A 62 14.94 4.37 -7.10
CA ASN A 62 15.28 5.55 -7.89
C ASN A 62 14.12 6.52 -8.03
N GLU A 63 12.89 6.02 -8.20
CA GLU A 63 11.72 6.87 -8.44
C GLU A 63 11.08 7.36 -7.14
N TYR A 64 11.05 6.52 -6.10
CA TYR A 64 10.33 6.84 -4.87
C TYR A 64 11.22 6.90 -3.62
N GLY A 65 12.48 6.51 -3.72
CA GLY A 65 13.38 6.46 -2.57
C GLY A 65 13.11 5.29 -1.64
N TRP A 66 12.31 4.31 -2.06
CA TRP A 66 11.96 3.16 -1.25
C TRP A 66 13.16 2.23 -1.08
N ILE A 67 13.20 1.56 0.07
CA ILE A 67 14.24 0.57 0.39
C ILE A 67 13.57 -0.79 0.53
N VAL A 68 13.99 -1.74 -0.31
CA VAL A 68 13.48 -3.11 -0.27
C VAL A 68 14.61 -4.03 0.19
N SER A 69 14.35 -4.79 1.23
CA SER A 69 15.29 -5.79 1.75
C SER A 69 14.66 -7.18 1.72
N ILE A 70 15.51 -8.19 1.56
CA ILE A 70 15.09 -9.59 1.53
C ILE A 70 15.34 -10.21 2.89
N ASP A 71 14.27 -10.70 3.52
CA ASP A 71 14.35 -11.46 4.76
C ASP A 71 14.23 -12.94 4.42
N LYS A 72 15.39 -13.59 4.31
CA LYS A 72 15.46 -15.00 3.91
C LYS A 72 14.92 -15.95 4.98
N GLU A 73 15.06 -15.58 6.25
CA GLU A 73 14.60 -16.43 7.36
C GLU A 73 13.07 -16.56 7.35
N ASN A 74 12.36 -15.48 7.04
CA ASN A 74 10.91 -15.44 7.05
C ASN A 74 10.30 -15.53 5.64
N SER A 75 11.11 -15.75 4.61
CA SER A 75 10.66 -15.85 3.21
C SER A 75 9.78 -14.66 2.82
N GLN A 76 10.28 -13.46 3.05
CA GLN A 76 9.53 -12.23 2.77
C GLN A 76 10.42 -11.11 2.29
N LEU A 77 9.81 -10.11 1.65
CA LEU A 77 10.45 -8.84 1.38
C LEU A 77 9.94 -7.83 2.41
N LEU A 78 10.82 -6.96 2.86
CA LEU A 78 10.46 -5.79 3.65
C LEU A 78 10.58 -4.56 2.76
N VAL A 79 9.47 -3.87 2.56
CA VAL A 79 9.39 -2.71 1.68
C VAL A 79 9.18 -1.48 2.54
N ASP A 80 10.21 -0.68 2.70
CA ASP A 80 10.20 0.55 3.48
C ASP A 80 10.05 1.74 2.53
N GLU A 81 9.00 2.52 2.69
CA GLU A 81 8.81 3.73 1.88
C GLU A 81 9.88 4.79 2.15
N ASN A 82 10.58 4.69 3.29
CA ASN A 82 11.68 5.58 3.65
C ASN A 82 11.26 7.05 3.66
N LYS A 83 10.12 7.34 4.29
CA LYS A 83 9.57 8.68 4.41
C LYS A 83 9.28 9.02 5.87
N ASP A 84 9.41 10.27 6.22
CA ASP A 84 9.05 10.80 7.53
C ASP A 84 7.63 11.42 7.55
N TYR A 85 6.81 11.05 6.57
CA TYR A 85 5.42 11.50 6.45
C TYR A 85 4.61 10.42 5.72
N CYS A 86 3.27 10.53 5.81
CA CYS A 86 2.38 9.64 5.07
C CYS A 86 2.26 10.12 3.61
N VAL A 87 2.64 9.27 2.66
CA VAL A 87 2.63 9.62 1.23
C VAL A 87 1.24 9.49 0.59
N CYS A 88 0.25 8.96 1.31
CA CYS A 88 -1.09 8.75 0.78
C CYS A 88 -1.75 10.09 0.42
N PRO A 89 -2.27 10.27 -0.81
CA PRO A 89 -2.93 11.50 -1.21
C PRO A 89 -4.15 11.84 -0.37
N ILE A 90 -4.86 10.83 0.12
CA ILE A 90 -6.04 11.04 0.97
C ILE A 90 -5.62 11.61 2.32
N THR A 91 -4.55 11.09 2.90
CA THR A 91 -4.01 11.62 4.16
C THR A 91 -3.56 13.06 3.99
N ALA A 92 -2.90 13.38 2.87
CA ALA A 92 -2.48 14.75 2.58
C ALA A 92 -3.68 15.69 2.46
N ALA A 93 -4.73 15.29 1.76
CA ALA A 93 -5.95 16.09 1.57
C ALA A 93 -6.68 16.35 2.90
N LEU A 94 -6.56 15.45 3.87
CA LEU A 94 -7.21 15.53 5.18
C LEU A 94 -6.27 16.02 6.28
N GLN A 95 -5.05 16.43 5.93
CA GLN A 95 -4.05 16.92 6.89
C GLN A 95 -3.79 15.94 8.04
N GLY A 96 -3.80 14.65 7.74
CA GLY A 96 -3.56 13.59 8.72
C GLY A 96 -4.79 13.13 9.50
N ASN A 97 -5.94 13.76 9.33
CA ASN A 97 -7.18 13.42 10.03
C ASN A 97 -7.92 12.27 9.34
N VAL A 98 -7.32 11.10 9.33
CA VAL A 98 -7.90 9.91 8.68
C VAL A 98 -7.56 8.67 9.51
N SER A 99 -8.47 7.68 9.49
CA SER A 99 -8.24 6.40 10.19
C SER A 99 -7.02 5.66 9.66
N PRO A 100 -6.16 5.11 10.54
CA PRO A 100 -5.05 4.24 10.13
C PRO A 100 -5.48 3.01 9.32
N ALA A 101 -6.75 2.64 9.33
CA ALA A 101 -7.29 1.58 8.47
C ALA A 101 -7.00 1.84 6.98
N LEU A 102 -6.85 3.11 6.59
CA LEU A 102 -6.47 3.47 5.22
C LEU A 102 -5.15 2.81 4.79
N CYS A 103 -4.26 2.49 5.73
CA CYS A 103 -2.99 1.83 5.42
C CYS A 103 -3.16 0.45 4.81
N ASP A 104 -4.29 -0.24 5.06
CA ASP A 104 -4.60 -1.51 4.41
C ASP A 104 -4.78 -1.33 2.89
N CYS A 105 -5.27 -0.19 2.44
CA CYS A 105 -5.32 0.15 1.01
C CYS A 105 -3.91 0.14 0.40
N SER A 106 -2.95 0.75 1.09
CA SER A 106 -1.55 0.77 0.64
C SER A 106 -0.92 -0.62 0.60
N ALA A 107 -1.23 -1.48 1.58
CA ALA A 107 -0.76 -2.87 1.57
C ALA A 107 -1.31 -3.65 0.37
N HIS A 108 -2.58 -3.48 0.05
CA HIS A 108 -3.18 -4.11 -1.14
C HIS A 108 -2.57 -3.57 -2.44
N TYR A 109 -2.25 -2.29 -2.49
CA TYR A 109 -1.56 -1.70 -3.62
C TYR A 109 -0.18 -2.34 -3.81
N ALA A 110 0.60 -2.46 -2.74
CA ALA A 110 1.90 -3.13 -2.76
C ALA A 110 1.76 -4.60 -3.20
N ARG A 111 0.76 -5.30 -2.68
CA ARG A 111 0.45 -6.68 -3.07
C ARG A 111 0.26 -6.78 -4.58
N LYS A 112 -0.53 -5.89 -5.18
CA LYS A 112 -0.77 -5.88 -6.62
C LYS A 112 0.51 -5.69 -7.42
N MET A 113 1.34 -4.74 -7.02
CA MET A 113 2.61 -4.48 -7.69
C MET A 113 3.53 -5.70 -7.66
N PHE A 114 3.76 -6.27 -6.49
CA PHE A 114 4.68 -7.39 -6.34
C PHE A 114 4.12 -8.67 -6.94
N SER A 115 2.81 -8.89 -6.91
CA SER A 115 2.18 -10.03 -7.58
C SER A 115 2.41 -9.95 -9.09
N LYS A 116 2.26 -8.78 -9.68
CA LYS A 116 2.53 -8.57 -11.11
C LYS A 116 3.98 -8.89 -11.46
N VAL A 117 4.92 -8.32 -10.72
CA VAL A 117 6.36 -8.49 -10.98
C VAL A 117 6.81 -9.93 -10.76
N LEU A 118 6.33 -10.57 -9.71
CA LEU A 118 6.69 -11.96 -9.39
C LEU A 118 5.95 -13.00 -10.23
N GLY A 119 4.93 -12.60 -10.99
CA GLY A 119 4.15 -13.50 -11.82
C GLY A 119 3.30 -14.50 -11.04
N ARG A 120 3.00 -14.20 -9.79
CA ARG A 120 2.15 -15.04 -8.93
C ARG A 120 1.53 -14.18 -7.84
N ASP A 121 0.39 -14.63 -7.30
CA ASP A 121 -0.27 -13.91 -6.22
C ASP A 121 0.55 -14.05 -4.92
N VAL A 122 0.84 -12.92 -4.30
CA VAL A 122 1.51 -12.86 -2.99
C VAL A 122 0.62 -12.11 -2.00
N GLN A 123 0.89 -12.27 -0.72
CA GLN A 123 0.21 -11.53 0.33
C GLN A 123 1.07 -10.36 0.79
N ALA A 124 0.42 -9.30 1.25
CA ALA A 124 1.10 -8.13 1.79
C ALA A 124 0.41 -7.67 3.06
N ASN A 125 1.21 -7.31 4.07
CA ASN A 125 0.71 -6.80 5.34
C ASN A 125 1.44 -5.52 5.69
N VAL A 126 0.78 -4.63 6.42
CA VAL A 126 1.42 -3.45 7.00
C VAL A 126 2.14 -3.88 8.27
N GLN A 127 3.46 -3.84 8.25
CA GLN A 127 4.26 -4.08 9.45
C GLN A 127 4.26 -2.84 10.35
N ARG A 128 4.41 -1.67 9.72
CA ARG A 128 4.52 -0.39 10.40
C ARG A 128 3.95 0.70 9.50
N SER A 129 3.29 1.70 10.06
CA SER A 129 2.81 2.81 9.25
C SER A 129 2.99 4.14 9.98
N PHE A 130 3.13 5.21 9.19
CA PHE A 130 3.26 6.55 9.74
C PHE A 130 2.01 6.95 10.54
N LEU A 131 0.84 6.59 10.05
CA LEU A 131 -0.43 6.92 10.74
C LEU A 131 -0.59 6.21 12.07
N ARG A 132 -0.10 4.95 12.18
CA ARG A 132 -0.22 4.16 13.42
C ARG A 132 0.92 4.41 14.39
N ASP A 133 2.14 4.53 13.87
CA ASP A 133 3.36 4.39 14.66
C ASP A 133 4.25 5.64 14.62
N GLY A 134 3.96 6.62 13.77
CA GLY A 134 4.78 7.81 13.58
C GLY A 134 6.14 7.54 12.92
N LEU A 135 6.29 6.36 12.32
CA LEU A 135 7.51 5.93 11.65
C LEU A 135 7.20 5.59 10.19
N SER A 136 8.23 5.56 9.34
CA SER A 136 8.08 5.23 7.92
C SER A 136 7.24 3.98 7.70
N CYS A 137 6.39 4.00 6.68
CA CYS A 137 5.56 2.85 6.34
C CYS A 137 6.42 1.69 5.83
N VAL A 138 6.21 0.50 6.39
CA VAL A 138 6.89 -0.73 5.99
C VAL A 138 5.83 -1.81 5.72
N TYR A 139 5.96 -2.45 4.55
CA TYR A 139 5.10 -3.58 4.16
C TYR A 139 5.92 -4.87 4.15
N GLU A 140 5.28 -5.94 4.58
CA GLU A 140 5.80 -7.30 4.43
C GLU A 140 5.17 -7.90 3.19
N ILE A 141 5.99 -8.36 2.24
CA ILE A 141 5.52 -9.12 1.08
C ILE A 141 5.87 -10.57 1.33
N ILE A 142 4.86 -11.41 1.50
CA ILE A 142 5.03 -12.82 1.85
C ILE A 142 5.30 -13.62 0.58
N LEU A 143 6.49 -14.19 0.46
CA LEU A 143 6.92 -14.93 -0.71
C LEU A 143 6.50 -16.40 -0.69
N ASP A 144 6.29 -16.92 0.50
CA ASP A 144 6.00 -18.33 0.77
C ASP A 144 4.54 -18.46 1.20
N ALA A 145 3.67 -18.61 0.26
CA ALA A 145 2.24 -18.72 0.57
C ALA A 145 1.71 -20.09 0.26
#